data_61826e95f27b551845ff00a28d722411
#
_entry.id   61826e95f27b551845ff00a28d722411
#
_cell.length_a   1.000
_cell.length_b   1.000
_cell.length_c   1.000
_cell.angle_alpha   90.00
_cell.angle_beta   90.00
_cell.angle_gamma   90.00
#
_symmetry.space_group_name_H-M   'P 1'
#
loop_
_entity.id
_entity.type
_entity.pdbx_description
1 polymer ?
#
loop_
_entity_poly.entity_id
_entity_poly.type
_entity_poly.pdbx_seq_one_letter_code
_entity_poly.pdbx_strand_id
1 'polypeptide(L)'
;MLRELVEPTGLYPRRRSLKRPTAAELRNDYAAARAWAAELSAATGHYSLETVDVGRTTIGSNQLPAAAMFATVEDEIAFAGKTRESVRFLDLVAGLSELDPALRGWALKRPLQLLGLGGAALTAAQVALWLRDNPAPGIYVRQLSLPGVHTKFIENHRRVIDEMEAVLLEGASAEAEPEALTEASDVAEDASVVADAPDTVLGAGAARTPAARFDRRHGFLHPPERVRFRLLDPETPLLGGPDDVMVTAEAFGALRLPVRTVIVTENLVNFLSLPQRPRTLAIFGGGYGFLALRDAGWLRDCRVLYWGDLDTHGFRILDQLRAVHRHVASVLMDEATLLAHCDAWGSEPSPSRAALTRLTDEESIVYKSLGNDDYGSAVRLEQELIRWDWALERLLP
;
A
#
# COMPACT_ATOMS: atom_id res chain seq x y z
N MET A 1 -6.27 13.84 27.04
CA MET A 1 -5.52 13.42 28.24
C MET A 1 -4.01 13.29 27.96
N LEU A 2 -3.52 12.32 27.16
CA LEU A 2 -2.07 12.11 26.96
C LEU A 2 -1.32 13.35 26.46
N ARG A 3 -1.88 14.12 25.51
CA ARG A 3 -1.29 15.37 25.07
C ARG A 3 -1.18 16.40 26.18
N GLU A 4 -2.18 16.48 27.06
CA GLU A 4 -2.25 17.42 28.18
C GLU A 4 -1.16 17.19 29.23
N LEU A 5 -0.63 15.95 29.33
CA LEU A 5 0.54 15.66 30.18
C LEU A 5 1.82 16.34 29.70
N VAL A 6 1.94 16.58 28.39
CA VAL A 6 3.16 17.12 27.78
C VAL A 6 3.02 18.61 27.49
N GLU A 7 1.82 19.02 27.07
CA GLU A 7 1.44 20.41 26.72
C GLU A 7 0.13 20.76 27.42
N PRO A 8 0.20 21.31 28.65
CA PRO A 8 -0.99 21.75 29.36
C PRO A 8 -1.71 22.88 28.58
N THR A 9 -2.96 22.61 28.21
CA THR A 9 -3.81 23.57 27.47
C THR A 9 -4.86 24.23 28.36
N GLY A 10 -4.83 23.99 29.67
CA GLY A 10 -5.81 24.48 30.61
C GLY A 10 -7.15 23.71 30.60
N LEU A 11 -7.13 22.46 30.10
CA LEU A 11 -8.30 21.60 30.08
C LEU A 11 -8.78 21.19 31.47
N TYR A 12 -7.90 21.25 32.46
CA TYR A 12 -8.19 20.91 33.86
C TYR A 12 -8.26 22.18 34.72
N PRO A 13 -9.14 22.22 35.76
CA PRO A 13 -10.01 21.11 36.19
C PRO A 13 -11.11 20.77 35.19
N ARG A 14 -11.33 19.48 34.99
CA ARG A 14 -12.23 18.97 33.96
C ARG A 14 -13.52 18.42 34.50
N ARG A 15 -14.63 18.96 34.00
CA ARG A 15 -15.97 18.52 34.35
C ARG A 15 -16.47 17.42 33.44
N ARG A 16 -16.86 16.26 34.00
CA ARG A 16 -17.51 15.16 33.32
C ARG A 16 -18.95 15.01 33.79
N SER A 17 -19.91 15.34 32.95
CA SER A 17 -21.33 15.15 33.25
C SER A 17 -21.66 13.70 33.46
N LEU A 18 -22.39 13.40 34.53
CA LEU A 18 -22.86 12.06 34.84
C LEU A 18 -24.27 11.85 34.28
N LYS A 19 -24.54 10.65 33.80
CA LYS A 19 -25.89 10.23 33.38
C LYS A 19 -26.67 9.88 34.66
N ARG A 20 -27.22 10.89 35.33
CA ARG A 20 -27.97 10.75 36.56
C ARG A 20 -29.36 10.17 36.33
N PRO A 21 -29.95 9.48 37.34
CA PRO A 21 -31.36 9.04 37.32
C PRO A 21 -32.32 10.23 37.09
N THR A 22 -33.28 10.01 36.25
CA THR A 22 -34.40 10.95 36.02
C THR A 22 -35.35 10.97 37.21
N ALA A 23 -36.22 12.00 37.29
CA ALA A 23 -37.25 12.08 38.33
C ALA A 23 -38.25 10.89 38.30
N ALA A 24 -38.45 10.27 37.13
CA ALA A 24 -39.28 9.08 36.96
C ALA A 24 -38.57 7.85 37.51
N GLU A 25 -37.31 7.62 37.19
CA GLU A 25 -36.50 6.52 37.70
C GLU A 25 -36.31 6.60 39.22
N LEU A 26 -36.13 7.81 39.79
CA LEU A 26 -36.11 8.02 41.24
C LEU A 26 -37.42 7.59 41.91
N ARG A 27 -38.58 7.84 41.30
CA ARG A 27 -39.88 7.42 41.87
C ARG A 27 -40.08 5.91 41.75
N ASN A 28 -39.61 5.32 40.66
CA ASN A 28 -39.84 3.92 40.37
C ASN A 28 -38.86 2.99 41.09
N ASP A 29 -37.61 3.41 41.27
CA ASP A 29 -36.56 2.62 41.93
C ASP A 29 -35.57 3.52 42.68
N TYR A 30 -36.00 4.02 43.79
CA TYR A 30 -35.19 4.88 44.69
C TYR A 30 -33.96 4.13 45.25
N ALA A 31 -34.11 2.81 45.50
CA ALA A 31 -33.02 2.01 46.02
C ALA A 31 -31.84 1.91 45.02
N ALA A 32 -32.13 1.68 43.77
CA ALA A 32 -31.09 1.67 42.70
C ALA A 32 -30.41 3.03 42.52
N ALA A 33 -31.17 4.12 42.56
CA ALA A 33 -30.61 5.48 42.46
C ALA A 33 -29.69 5.80 43.65
N ARG A 34 -30.05 5.37 44.88
CA ARG A 34 -29.22 5.53 46.08
C ARG A 34 -27.94 4.70 46.01
N ALA A 35 -28.06 3.45 45.55
CA ALA A 35 -26.89 2.58 45.36
C ALA A 35 -25.91 3.16 44.33
N TRP A 36 -26.40 3.66 43.17
CA TRP A 36 -25.61 4.34 42.19
C TRP A 36 -24.87 5.58 42.75
N ALA A 37 -25.55 6.44 43.51
CA ALA A 37 -24.94 7.60 44.16
C ALA A 37 -23.88 7.22 45.19
N ALA A 38 -24.14 6.16 45.98
CA ALA A 38 -23.19 5.64 46.96
C ALA A 38 -21.95 5.03 46.31
N GLU A 39 -22.09 4.32 45.22
CA GLU A 39 -20.97 3.76 44.44
C GLU A 39 -20.05 4.89 43.91
N LEU A 40 -20.61 5.91 43.28
CA LEU A 40 -19.86 7.06 42.84
C LEU A 40 -19.16 7.80 43.98
N SER A 41 -19.81 7.94 45.12
CA SER A 41 -19.23 8.59 46.29
C SER A 41 -18.12 7.77 46.95
N ALA A 42 -18.20 6.44 46.88
CA ALA A 42 -17.13 5.56 47.34
C ALA A 42 -15.88 5.58 46.46
N ALA A 43 -16.03 5.94 45.17
CA ALA A 43 -14.96 5.98 44.20
C ALA A 43 -14.25 7.36 44.07
N THR A 44 -14.47 8.29 45.02
CA THR A 44 -13.97 9.69 44.97
C THR A 44 -12.46 9.86 45.21
N GLY A 45 -11.64 8.82 45.14
CA GLY A 45 -10.18 8.93 45.27
C GLY A 45 -9.48 9.74 44.17
N HIS A 46 -10.12 9.95 43.00
CA HIS A 46 -9.55 10.61 41.84
C HIS A 46 -10.39 11.77 41.33
N TYR A 47 -11.57 12.02 41.90
CA TYR A 47 -12.43 13.13 41.48
C TYR A 47 -13.29 13.61 42.64
N SER A 48 -13.79 14.83 42.55
CA SER A 48 -14.85 15.35 43.41
C SER A 48 -16.19 15.31 42.69
N LEU A 49 -17.31 15.22 43.47
CA LEU A 49 -18.64 15.20 42.87
C LEU A 49 -19.33 16.56 43.04
N GLU A 50 -19.85 17.07 41.92
CA GLU A 50 -20.87 18.13 41.96
C GLU A 50 -22.22 17.46 42.12
N THR A 51 -22.99 17.95 43.11
CA THR A 51 -24.34 17.46 43.38
C THR A 51 -25.38 18.49 42.98
N VAL A 52 -26.56 18.03 42.64
CA VAL A 52 -27.75 18.87 42.37
C VAL A 52 -28.95 18.36 43.20
N ASP A 53 -29.76 19.30 43.60
CA ASP A 53 -31.02 19.00 44.29
C ASP A 53 -32.08 18.51 43.29
N VAL A 54 -32.65 17.35 43.51
CA VAL A 54 -33.69 16.77 42.67
C VAL A 54 -34.92 16.40 43.53
N GLY A 55 -36.12 16.67 43.02
CA GLY A 55 -37.36 16.18 43.60
C GLY A 55 -37.98 17.07 44.71
N ARG A 56 -37.58 18.35 44.78
CA ARG A 56 -38.08 19.30 45.80
C ARG A 56 -39.59 19.31 46.05
N THR A 57 -40.38 19.00 45.00
CA THR A 57 -41.84 19.09 45.08
C THR A 57 -42.52 17.77 45.29
N THR A 58 -41.84 16.62 45.14
CA THR A 58 -42.52 15.31 45.04
C THR A 58 -41.99 14.25 46.03
N ILE A 59 -40.68 14.28 46.38
CA ILE A 59 -40.03 13.23 47.16
C ILE A 59 -39.11 13.80 48.28
N GLY A 60 -39.15 15.10 48.52
CA GLY A 60 -38.19 15.79 49.37
C GLY A 60 -36.90 16.17 48.57
N SER A 61 -36.06 17.05 49.11
CA SER A 61 -34.80 17.44 48.51
C SER A 61 -33.79 16.31 48.63
N ASN A 62 -33.40 15.72 47.51
CA ASN A 62 -32.34 14.71 47.44
C ASN A 62 -31.17 15.29 46.62
N GLN A 63 -29.96 15.18 47.17
CA GLN A 63 -28.74 15.55 46.46
C GLN A 63 -28.23 14.35 45.64
N LEU A 64 -28.17 14.52 44.33
CA LEU A 64 -27.62 13.51 43.42
C LEU A 64 -26.38 14.00 42.73
N PRO A 65 -25.38 13.12 42.49
CA PRO A 65 -24.23 13.42 41.66
C PRO A 65 -24.66 13.87 40.26
N ALA A 66 -24.18 15.03 39.79
CA ALA A 66 -24.47 15.59 38.48
C ALA A 66 -23.24 15.59 37.57
N ALA A 67 -22.07 15.74 38.17
CA ALA A 67 -20.81 15.68 37.45
C ALA A 67 -19.69 15.20 38.37
N ALA A 68 -18.68 14.58 37.74
CA ALA A 68 -17.37 14.35 38.32
C ALA A 68 -16.39 15.44 37.87
N MET A 69 -15.66 16.02 38.80
CA MET A 69 -14.64 17.03 38.58
C MET A 69 -13.28 16.40 38.81
N PHE A 70 -12.46 16.32 37.77
CA PHE A 70 -11.07 15.91 37.86
C PHE A 70 -10.20 17.17 38.00
N ALA A 71 -9.41 17.23 39.06
CA ALA A 71 -8.53 18.39 39.34
C ALA A 71 -7.36 18.40 38.37
N THR A 72 -6.81 17.23 38.05
CA THR A 72 -5.63 17.09 37.17
C THR A 72 -5.86 16.00 36.10
N VAL A 73 -5.00 16.00 35.08
CA VAL A 73 -5.01 14.97 34.04
C VAL A 73 -4.57 13.60 34.61
N GLU A 74 -3.65 13.62 35.57
CA GLU A 74 -3.16 12.44 36.27
C GLU A 74 -4.28 11.72 37.03
N ASP A 75 -5.14 12.49 37.71
CA ASP A 75 -6.33 11.95 38.40
C ASP A 75 -7.28 11.25 37.42
N GLU A 76 -7.57 11.87 36.26
CA GLU A 76 -8.46 11.28 35.26
C GLU A 76 -7.81 10.03 34.61
N ILE A 77 -6.51 10.02 34.39
CA ILE A 77 -5.75 8.86 33.89
C ILE A 77 -5.73 7.71 34.91
N ALA A 78 -5.49 8.04 36.19
CA ALA A 78 -5.49 7.06 37.27
C ALA A 78 -6.88 6.42 37.43
N PHE A 79 -7.94 7.23 37.40
CA PHE A 79 -9.32 6.74 37.39
C PHE A 79 -9.60 5.82 36.19
N ALA A 80 -9.07 6.13 35.00
CA ALA A 80 -9.19 5.29 33.82
C ALA A 80 -8.32 4.01 33.87
N GLY A 81 -7.50 3.82 34.91
CA GLY A 81 -6.56 2.69 35.03
C GLY A 81 -5.44 2.71 33.99
N LYS A 82 -5.04 3.91 33.49
CA LYS A 82 -4.11 4.08 32.38
C LYS A 82 -2.75 4.72 32.77
N THR A 83 -2.41 4.66 34.06
CA THR A 83 -1.17 5.24 34.57
C THR A 83 0.09 4.65 33.95
N ARG A 84 0.12 3.33 33.71
CA ARG A 84 1.27 2.67 33.05
C ARG A 84 1.46 3.13 31.61
N GLU A 85 0.35 3.23 30.87
CA GLU A 85 0.36 3.71 29.48
C GLU A 85 0.77 5.18 29.40
N SER A 86 0.37 6.01 30.38
CA SER A 86 0.77 7.42 30.39
C SER A 86 2.26 7.60 30.67
N VAL A 87 2.84 6.87 31.60
CA VAL A 87 4.30 6.86 31.86
C VAL A 87 5.05 6.43 30.59
N ARG A 88 4.64 5.30 29.99
CA ARG A 88 5.26 4.82 28.73
C ARG A 88 5.14 5.85 27.61
N PHE A 89 4.02 6.58 27.52
CA PHE A 89 3.85 7.63 26.52
C PHE A 89 4.85 8.77 26.75
N LEU A 90 5.02 9.23 28.00
CA LEU A 90 5.98 10.28 28.35
C LEU A 90 7.41 9.87 28.01
N ASP A 91 7.80 8.64 28.34
CA ASP A 91 9.13 8.10 28.01
C ASP A 91 9.38 8.08 26.50
N LEU A 92 8.37 7.68 25.70
CA LEU A 92 8.47 7.66 24.25
C LEU A 92 8.55 9.07 23.66
N VAL A 93 7.77 10.01 24.18
CA VAL A 93 7.84 11.42 23.75
C VAL A 93 9.20 12.03 24.09
N ALA A 94 9.72 11.77 25.29
CA ALA A 94 11.05 12.21 25.71
C ALA A 94 12.13 11.65 24.78
N GLY A 95 12.14 10.32 24.55
CA GLY A 95 13.11 9.69 23.66
C GLY A 95 13.05 10.16 22.21
N LEU A 96 11.86 10.43 21.67
CA LEU A 96 11.74 11.04 20.34
C LEU A 96 12.24 12.48 20.32
N SER A 97 11.96 13.28 21.36
CA SER A 97 12.43 14.66 21.47
C SER A 97 13.95 14.78 21.68
N GLU A 98 14.56 13.78 22.33
CA GLU A 98 16.03 13.67 22.46
C GLU A 98 16.70 13.35 21.12
N LEU A 99 16.04 12.55 20.26
CA LEU A 99 16.53 12.27 18.91
C LEU A 99 16.46 13.52 18.02
N ASP A 100 15.32 14.20 18.02
CA ASP A 100 15.12 15.47 17.33
C ASP A 100 13.87 16.18 17.88
N PRO A 101 13.96 17.46 18.29
CA PRO A 101 12.83 18.22 18.84
C PRO A 101 11.59 18.28 17.91
N ALA A 102 11.76 18.25 16.59
CA ALA A 102 10.66 18.29 15.63
C ALA A 102 9.74 17.07 15.76
N LEU A 103 10.27 15.92 16.19
CA LEU A 103 9.51 14.68 16.37
C LEU A 103 8.48 14.75 17.51
N ARG A 104 8.66 15.69 18.46
CA ARG A 104 7.68 15.92 19.52
C ARG A 104 6.30 16.25 18.94
N GLY A 105 6.26 17.09 17.91
CA GLY A 105 5.02 17.46 17.24
C GLY A 105 4.30 16.25 16.62
N TRP A 106 5.03 15.34 16.01
CA TRP A 106 4.49 14.08 15.46
C TRP A 106 3.91 13.21 16.59
N ALA A 107 4.65 13.03 17.69
CA ALA A 107 4.24 12.22 18.84
C ALA A 107 2.93 12.71 19.46
N LEU A 108 2.76 14.02 19.61
CA LEU A 108 1.58 14.63 20.21
C LEU A 108 0.36 14.60 19.28
N LYS A 109 0.56 14.59 17.98
CA LYS A 109 -0.54 14.42 17.00
C LYS A 109 -1.11 12.99 16.99
N ARG A 110 -0.31 11.98 17.37
CA ARG A 110 -0.65 10.55 17.24
C ARG A 110 -0.38 9.70 18.49
N PRO A 111 -0.89 10.08 19.67
CA PRO A 111 -0.51 9.47 20.95
C PRO A 111 -0.82 7.97 21.03
N LEU A 112 -1.96 7.52 20.48
CA LEU A 112 -2.34 6.10 20.49
C LEU A 112 -1.49 5.27 19.52
N GLN A 113 -1.13 5.83 18.38
CA GLN A 113 -0.22 5.19 17.43
C GLN A 113 1.18 5.04 18.04
N LEU A 114 1.68 6.08 18.72
CA LEU A 114 2.96 6.05 19.42
C LEU A 114 2.97 4.95 20.50
N LEU A 115 1.94 4.85 21.31
CA LEU A 115 1.80 3.78 22.32
C LEU A 115 1.77 2.38 21.67
N GLY A 116 1.07 2.24 20.53
CA GLY A 116 1.02 0.99 19.78
C GLY A 116 2.36 0.56 19.21
N LEU A 117 3.14 1.52 18.70
CA LEU A 117 4.50 1.27 18.19
C LEU A 117 5.50 0.96 19.31
N GLY A 118 5.38 1.63 20.44
CA GLY A 118 6.34 1.48 21.55
C GLY A 118 7.76 1.78 21.10
N GLY A 119 8.71 0.93 21.47
CA GLY A 119 10.14 1.09 21.10
C GLY A 119 10.40 1.13 19.60
N ALA A 120 9.54 0.56 18.76
CA ALA A 120 9.66 0.64 17.32
C ALA A 120 9.54 2.09 16.79
N ALA A 121 8.89 2.99 17.54
CA ALA A 121 8.83 4.40 17.17
C ALA A 121 10.20 5.07 17.22
N LEU A 122 11.02 4.78 18.21
CA LEU A 122 12.40 5.29 18.32
C LEU A 122 13.28 4.76 17.19
N THR A 123 13.16 3.47 16.88
CA THR A 123 13.89 2.86 15.75
C THR A 123 13.45 3.46 14.41
N ALA A 124 12.14 3.71 14.22
CA ALA A 124 11.63 4.36 13.01
C ALA A 124 12.13 5.81 12.88
N ALA A 125 12.21 6.54 13.99
CA ALA A 125 12.79 7.88 14.04
C ALA A 125 14.29 7.88 13.67
N GLN A 126 15.07 6.91 14.15
CA GLN A 126 16.47 6.77 13.75
C GLN A 126 16.63 6.52 12.26
N VAL A 127 15.73 5.71 11.66
CA VAL A 127 15.70 5.52 10.20
C VAL A 127 15.36 6.82 9.49
N ALA A 128 14.34 7.55 9.95
CA ALA A 128 13.94 8.83 9.35
C ALA A 128 15.07 9.88 9.40
N LEU A 129 15.78 9.96 10.52
CA LEU A 129 16.96 10.81 10.67
C LEU A 129 18.06 10.43 9.69
N TRP A 130 18.34 9.13 9.59
CA TRP A 130 19.34 8.63 8.65
C TRP A 130 18.97 8.96 7.21
N LEU A 131 17.70 8.84 6.83
CA LEU A 131 17.19 9.20 5.49
C LEU A 131 17.33 10.69 5.20
N ARG A 132 17.00 11.55 6.16
CA ARG A 132 17.22 13.00 6.06
C ARG A 132 18.68 13.32 5.74
N ASP A 133 19.59 12.65 6.44
CA ASP A 133 21.04 12.88 6.30
C ASP A 133 21.65 12.18 5.07
N ASN A 134 20.90 11.23 4.46
CA ASN A 134 21.32 10.46 3.29
C ASN A 134 20.20 10.41 2.23
N PRO A 135 19.89 11.50 1.53
CA PRO A 135 18.69 11.65 0.68
C PRO A 135 18.69 10.80 -0.59
N ALA A 136 19.80 10.19 -0.99
CA ALA A 136 19.87 9.29 -2.15
C ALA A 136 21.01 8.28 -1.94
N PRO A 137 20.86 7.32 -1.02
CA PRO A 137 21.97 6.50 -0.55
C PRO A 137 22.54 5.55 -1.62
N GLY A 138 21.76 5.20 -2.66
CA GLY A 138 22.22 4.32 -3.74
C GLY A 138 22.56 2.90 -3.28
N ILE A 139 22.00 2.44 -2.17
CA ILE A 139 22.18 1.10 -1.60
C ILE A 139 20.86 0.36 -1.51
N TYR A 140 20.88 -0.96 -1.32
CA TYR A 140 19.65 -1.70 -0.98
C TYR A 140 19.28 -1.45 0.49
N VAL A 141 17.97 -1.42 0.80
CA VAL A 141 17.45 -1.32 2.18
C VAL A 141 18.15 -2.31 3.13
N ARG A 142 18.51 -3.50 2.65
CA ARG A 142 19.22 -4.51 3.45
C ARG A 142 20.60 -4.07 3.93
N GLN A 143 21.23 -3.10 3.26
CA GLN A 143 22.57 -2.59 3.59
C GLN A 143 22.51 -1.46 4.62
N LEU A 144 21.31 -1.03 5.03
CA LEU A 144 21.13 -0.07 6.10
C LEU A 144 21.59 -0.68 7.44
N SER A 145 22.69 -0.16 7.99
CA SER A 145 23.34 -0.68 9.19
C SER A 145 22.94 0.12 10.43
N LEU A 146 21.65 0.06 10.80
CA LEU A 146 21.15 0.64 12.05
C LEU A 146 20.71 -0.47 13.02
N PRO A 147 20.97 -0.32 14.33
CA PRO A 147 20.57 -1.31 15.33
C PRO A 147 19.06 -1.56 15.31
N GLY A 148 18.66 -2.84 15.28
CA GLY A 148 17.25 -3.24 15.25
C GLY A 148 16.54 -3.04 13.92
N VAL A 149 17.23 -2.49 12.89
CA VAL A 149 16.65 -2.26 11.56
C VAL A 149 17.00 -3.41 10.62
N HIS A 150 15.97 -3.95 9.98
CA HIS A 150 16.06 -4.96 8.93
C HIS A 150 14.95 -4.74 7.91
N THR A 151 15.02 -5.39 6.76
CA THR A 151 14.06 -5.19 5.65
C THR A 151 12.60 -5.26 6.11
N LYS A 152 12.27 -6.28 6.92
CA LYS A 152 10.90 -6.46 7.44
C LYS A 152 10.46 -5.35 8.39
N PHE A 153 11.41 -4.76 9.16
CA PHE A 153 11.12 -3.60 10.00
C PHE A 153 10.70 -2.41 9.14
N ILE A 154 11.50 -2.09 8.11
CA ILE A 154 11.18 -1.02 7.15
C ILE A 154 9.84 -1.30 6.49
N GLU A 155 9.61 -2.53 6.01
CA GLU A 155 8.34 -2.92 5.38
C GLU A 155 7.11 -2.65 6.23
N ASN A 156 7.19 -2.93 7.50
CA ASN A 156 6.07 -2.76 8.43
C ASN A 156 5.88 -1.30 8.88
N HIS A 157 6.91 -0.45 8.79
CA HIS A 157 6.89 0.88 9.35
C HIS A 157 7.11 2.00 8.32
N ARG A 158 7.11 1.70 7.00
CA ARG A 158 7.35 2.69 5.92
C ARG A 158 6.59 3.99 6.12
N ARG A 159 5.28 3.88 6.34
CA ARG A 159 4.42 5.05 6.51
C ARG A 159 4.83 5.91 7.71
N VAL A 160 5.21 5.29 8.82
CA VAL A 160 5.66 6.01 10.03
C VAL A 160 6.99 6.68 9.78
N ILE A 161 7.91 6.00 9.08
CA ILE A 161 9.21 6.54 8.68
C ILE A 161 9.01 7.76 7.76
N ASP A 162 8.18 7.63 6.71
CA ASP A 162 7.84 8.72 5.79
C ASP A 162 7.23 9.94 6.52
N GLU A 163 6.32 9.70 7.48
CA GLU A 163 5.68 10.75 8.25
C GLU A 163 6.67 11.47 9.19
N MET A 164 7.61 10.72 9.80
CA MET A 164 8.64 11.29 10.66
C MET A 164 9.69 12.07 9.86
N GLU A 165 10.13 11.53 8.73
CA GLU A 165 11.06 12.22 7.84
C GLU A 165 10.49 13.54 7.32
N ALA A 166 9.22 13.57 6.92
CA ALA A 166 8.56 14.80 6.47
C ALA A 166 8.61 15.88 7.54
N VAL A 167 8.34 15.54 8.82
CA VAL A 167 8.41 16.47 9.94
C VAL A 167 9.85 16.96 10.19
N LEU A 168 10.84 16.08 10.03
CA LEU A 168 12.25 16.42 10.18
C LEU A 168 12.73 17.38 9.08
N LEU A 169 12.26 17.21 7.85
CA LEU A 169 12.59 18.10 6.73
C LEU A 169 11.91 19.47 6.87
N GLU A 170 10.65 19.50 7.34
CA GLU A 170 9.95 20.76 7.66
C GLU A 170 10.66 21.54 8.76
N GLY A 171 11.11 20.85 9.84
CA GLY A 171 11.85 21.46 10.94
C GLY A 171 13.18 22.06 10.49
N ALA A 172 13.94 21.33 9.68
CA ALA A 172 15.21 21.81 9.13
C ALA A 172 15.05 23.04 8.22
N SER A 173 13.94 23.11 7.47
CA SER A 173 13.64 24.27 6.61
C SER A 173 13.28 25.52 7.42
N ALA A 174 12.60 25.35 8.55
CA ALA A 174 12.24 26.44 9.45
C ALA A 174 13.46 27.02 10.20
N GLU A 175 14.48 26.20 10.48
CA GLU A 175 15.72 26.64 11.10
C GLU A 175 16.70 27.31 10.11
N ALA A 176 16.51 27.07 8.81
CA ALA A 176 17.39 27.59 7.75
C ALA A 176 16.98 28.99 7.25
N GLU A 177 15.84 29.55 7.64
CA GLU A 177 15.48 30.95 7.36
C GLU A 177 16.16 31.88 8.40
N PRO A 178 17.19 32.64 8.02
CA PRO A 178 17.75 33.65 8.91
C PRO A 178 16.76 34.81 9.06
N GLU A 179 16.67 35.34 10.27
CA GLU A 179 16.04 36.61 10.57
C GLU A 179 16.52 37.71 9.58
N ALA A 180 15.73 37.94 8.55
CA ALA A 180 15.94 39.08 7.65
C ALA A 180 14.60 39.74 7.33
N LEU A 181 14.42 40.88 8.05
CA LEU A 181 13.63 42.03 7.64
C LEU A 181 12.11 41.92 7.63
N THR A 182 11.53 42.39 8.74
CA THR A 182 10.32 43.20 8.77
C THR A 182 10.35 44.24 7.66
N GLU A 183 9.42 44.22 6.71
CA GLU A 183 8.52 45.32 6.34
C GLU A 183 7.66 44.95 5.13
N ALA A 184 6.37 45.18 5.34
CA ALA A 184 5.34 45.59 4.41
C ALA A 184 4.57 44.57 3.58
N SER A 185 3.32 44.56 3.98
CA SER A 185 2.08 44.69 3.18
C SER A 185 1.39 43.39 2.71
N ASP A 186 0.21 43.31 3.31
CA ASP A 186 -1.01 42.59 2.84
C ASP A 186 -1.09 42.34 1.34
N VAL A 187 -1.28 41.08 0.98
CA VAL A 187 -2.39 40.64 0.11
C VAL A 187 -2.67 39.17 0.45
N ALA A 188 -3.87 38.90 0.90
CA ALA A 188 -4.43 37.56 0.98
C ALA A 188 -4.63 37.00 -0.42
N GLU A 189 -4.21 35.78 -0.66
CA GLU A 189 -4.92 34.89 -1.61
C GLU A 189 -4.69 33.42 -1.23
N ASP A 190 -5.82 32.81 -1.02
CA ASP A 190 -6.13 31.41 -0.84
C ASP A 190 -5.59 30.55 -2.01
N ALA A 191 -4.77 29.55 -1.72
CA ALA A 191 -4.50 28.47 -2.67
C ALA A 191 -4.04 27.19 -1.94
N SER A 192 -4.98 26.49 -1.33
CA SER A 192 -4.84 25.07 -1.02
C SER A 192 -5.10 24.26 -2.29
N VAL A 193 -4.12 24.04 -3.11
CA VAL A 193 -4.10 22.95 -4.12
C VAL A 193 -2.68 22.41 -4.16
N VAL A 194 -2.47 21.29 -3.49
CA VAL A 194 -1.31 20.44 -3.79
C VAL A 194 -1.54 19.87 -5.19
N ALA A 195 -1.01 20.54 -6.19
CA ALA A 195 -1.00 20.09 -7.56
C ALA A 195 -0.16 18.82 -7.64
N ASP A 196 -0.81 17.73 -7.97
CA ASP A 196 -0.21 16.51 -8.53
C ASP A 196 0.62 16.93 -9.75
N ALA A 197 1.94 16.91 -9.61
CA ALA A 197 2.82 17.14 -10.74
C ALA A 197 2.59 16.03 -11.77
N PRO A 198 2.47 16.33 -13.07
CA PRO A 198 2.23 15.32 -14.08
C PRO A 198 3.41 14.34 -14.10
N ASP A 199 3.11 13.07 -13.84
CA ASP A 199 3.98 11.91 -14.02
C ASP A 199 4.60 11.99 -15.43
N THR A 200 5.82 12.48 -15.48
CA THR A 200 6.64 12.37 -16.68
C THR A 200 6.85 10.88 -16.94
N VAL A 201 6.45 10.44 -18.12
CA VAL A 201 6.37 9.05 -18.62
C VAL A 201 7.77 8.41 -18.67
N LEU A 202 8.36 8.10 -17.52
CA LEU A 202 9.58 7.32 -17.38
C LEU A 202 9.49 6.48 -16.09
N GLY A 203 9.13 5.20 -16.23
CA GLY A 203 9.26 4.22 -15.16
C GLY A 203 8.00 3.81 -14.37
N ALA A 204 6.80 4.02 -14.91
CA ALA A 204 5.51 3.75 -14.19
C ALA A 204 5.22 2.29 -13.80
N GLY A 205 6.03 1.31 -14.19
CA GLY A 205 5.78 -0.11 -13.92
C GLY A 205 6.37 -0.66 -12.64
N ALA A 206 7.63 -0.32 -12.36
CA ALA A 206 8.32 -0.83 -11.17
C ALA A 206 7.81 -0.22 -9.85
N ALA A 207 7.15 0.94 -9.91
CA ALA A 207 6.66 1.66 -8.72
C ALA A 207 5.30 1.22 -8.19
N ARG A 208 4.74 0.11 -8.64
CA ARG A 208 3.39 -0.32 -8.23
C ARG A 208 3.32 -0.86 -6.80
N THR A 209 4.37 -1.45 -6.28
CA THR A 209 4.38 -1.95 -4.89
C THR A 209 4.70 -0.83 -3.90
N PRO A 210 4.17 -0.88 -2.66
CA PRO A 210 4.56 0.06 -1.61
C PRO A 210 6.07 0.06 -1.34
N ALA A 211 6.75 -1.09 -1.51
CA ALA A 211 8.20 -1.22 -1.39
C ALA A 211 8.94 -0.42 -2.45
N ALA A 212 8.60 -0.64 -3.73
CA ALA A 212 9.27 0.05 -4.82
C ALA A 212 9.05 1.58 -4.80
N ARG A 213 7.88 2.03 -4.30
CA ARG A 213 7.62 3.46 -4.08
C ARG A 213 8.50 4.05 -2.99
N PHE A 214 8.64 3.33 -1.86
CA PHE A 214 9.51 3.72 -0.77
C PHE A 214 10.98 3.77 -1.24
N ASP A 215 11.46 2.70 -1.89
CA ASP A 215 12.83 2.61 -2.39
C ASP A 215 13.16 3.78 -3.33
N ARG A 216 12.25 4.08 -4.27
CA ARG A 216 12.42 5.20 -5.21
C ARG A 216 12.42 6.55 -4.51
N ARG A 217 11.48 6.77 -3.57
CA ARG A 217 11.35 8.03 -2.85
C ARG A 217 12.61 8.39 -2.09
N HIS A 218 13.23 7.39 -1.47
CA HIS A 218 14.41 7.58 -0.63
C HIS A 218 15.73 7.25 -1.32
N GLY A 219 15.73 6.99 -2.64
CA GLY A 219 16.93 6.70 -3.41
C GLY A 219 17.60 5.37 -3.10
N PHE A 220 16.85 4.41 -2.53
CA PHE A 220 17.31 3.04 -2.40
C PHE A 220 17.30 2.31 -3.74
N LEU A 221 18.23 1.35 -3.87
CA LEU A 221 18.22 0.41 -4.98
C LEU A 221 17.05 -0.58 -4.80
N HIS A 222 16.30 -0.79 -5.87
CA HIS A 222 15.27 -1.83 -5.93
C HIS A 222 15.81 -3.06 -6.67
N PRO A 223 15.45 -4.29 -6.26
CA PRO A 223 15.83 -5.49 -7.01
C PRO A 223 15.46 -5.35 -8.49
N PRO A 224 16.39 -5.65 -9.42
CA PRO A 224 16.12 -5.51 -10.83
C PRO A 224 14.99 -6.42 -11.28
N GLU A 225 14.16 -5.94 -12.18
CA GLU A 225 13.20 -6.77 -12.89
C GLU A 225 13.93 -7.88 -13.64
N ARG A 226 13.32 -9.05 -13.74
CA ARG A 226 13.93 -10.24 -14.36
C ARG A 226 13.05 -10.75 -15.47
N VAL A 227 13.68 -11.30 -16.49
CA VAL A 227 13.05 -12.00 -17.62
C VAL A 227 13.51 -13.45 -17.61
N ARG A 228 12.55 -14.39 -17.56
CA ARG A 228 12.81 -15.81 -17.74
C ARG A 228 12.46 -16.19 -19.17
N PHE A 229 13.39 -16.83 -19.83
CA PHE A 229 13.22 -17.25 -21.23
C PHE A 229 13.91 -18.57 -21.51
N ARG A 230 13.45 -19.26 -22.57
CA ARG A 230 14.07 -20.44 -23.14
C ARG A 230 14.44 -20.16 -24.58
N LEU A 231 15.68 -20.46 -24.96
CA LEU A 231 16.04 -20.49 -26.37
C LEU A 231 15.64 -21.86 -26.93
N LEU A 232 14.70 -21.85 -27.86
CA LEU A 232 14.18 -23.07 -28.48
C LEU A 232 15.01 -23.50 -29.68
N ASP A 233 15.98 -22.70 -30.12
CA ASP A 233 16.84 -22.98 -31.27
C ASP A 233 17.90 -24.02 -30.91
N PRO A 234 17.84 -25.23 -31.50
CA PRO A 234 18.81 -26.27 -31.21
C PRO A 234 20.21 -25.98 -31.77
N GLU A 235 20.32 -25.06 -32.75
CA GLU A 235 21.59 -24.75 -33.40
C GLU A 235 22.38 -23.66 -32.62
N THR A 236 21.73 -22.97 -31.69
CA THR A 236 22.33 -21.86 -30.93
C THR A 236 22.11 -22.00 -29.44
N PRO A 237 22.59 -23.07 -28.78
CA PRO A 237 22.39 -23.22 -27.33
C PRO A 237 23.19 -22.17 -26.57
N LEU A 238 22.56 -21.51 -25.57
CA LEU A 238 23.22 -20.51 -24.70
C LEU A 238 24.17 -21.18 -23.68
N LEU A 239 23.76 -22.32 -23.12
CA LEU A 239 24.44 -22.99 -22.00
C LEU A 239 24.86 -24.42 -22.37
N GLY A 240 24.80 -24.80 -23.65
CA GLY A 240 25.15 -26.16 -24.11
C GLY A 240 24.08 -27.21 -23.83
N GLY A 241 22.85 -26.85 -23.49
CA GLY A 241 21.73 -27.76 -23.21
C GLY A 241 20.37 -27.04 -23.26
N PRO A 242 19.32 -27.61 -22.67
CA PRO A 242 18.01 -26.97 -22.63
C PRO A 242 18.10 -25.65 -21.85
N ASP A 243 18.02 -24.55 -22.54
CA ASP A 243 18.29 -23.22 -22.00
C ASP A 243 17.03 -22.60 -21.39
N ASP A 244 16.80 -22.85 -20.10
CA ASP A 244 15.83 -22.12 -19.28
C ASP A 244 16.61 -21.17 -18.37
N VAL A 245 16.59 -19.87 -18.71
CA VAL A 245 17.47 -18.87 -18.13
C VAL A 245 16.66 -17.72 -17.58
N MET A 246 17.07 -17.22 -16.44
CA MET A 246 16.53 -15.98 -15.84
C MET A 246 17.66 -14.95 -15.73
N VAL A 247 17.46 -13.78 -16.35
CA VAL A 247 18.40 -12.66 -16.34
C VAL A 247 17.70 -11.38 -15.91
N THR A 248 18.47 -10.33 -15.61
CA THR A 248 17.88 -9.00 -15.39
C THR A 248 17.29 -8.45 -16.68
N ALA A 249 16.30 -7.55 -16.58
CA ALA A 249 15.71 -6.88 -17.73
C ALA A 249 16.77 -6.15 -18.58
N GLU A 250 17.74 -5.51 -17.94
CA GLU A 250 18.88 -4.87 -18.61
C GLU A 250 19.71 -5.87 -19.42
N ALA A 251 20.10 -6.99 -18.80
CA ALA A 251 20.85 -8.04 -19.48
C ALA A 251 20.05 -8.64 -20.65
N PHE A 252 18.72 -8.83 -20.46
CA PHE A 252 17.84 -9.29 -21.53
C PHE A 252 17.77 -8.30 -22.69
N GLY A 253 17.67 -6.99 -22.40
CA GLY A 253 17.68 -5.93 -23.41
C GLY A 253 18.99 -5.86 -24.23
N ALA A 254 20.10 -6.22 -23.57
CA ALA A 254 21.41 -6.25 -24.22
C ALA A 254 21.70 -7.51 -25.05
N LEU A 255 20.84 -8.53 -25.00
CA LEU A 255 21.03 -9.79 -25.75
C LEU A 255 21.14 -9.53 -27.25
N ARG A 256 21.97 -10.34 -27.90
CA ARG A 256 22.14 -10.37 -29.35
C ARG A 256 22.04 -11.83 -29.80
N LEU A 257 20.81 -12.26 -30.10
CA LEU A 257 20.49 -13.63 -30.48
C LEU A 257 19.96 -13.66 -31.91
N PRO A 258 20.24 -14.71 -32.70
CA PRO A 258 19.73 -14.87 -34.08
C PRO A 258 18.25 -15.29 -34.10
N VAL A 259 17.45 -14.71 -33.22
CA VAL A 259 16.03 -15.01 -33.04
C VAL A 259 15.19 -14.24 -34.04
N ARG A 260 14.15 -14.88 -34.57
CA ARG A 260 13.15 -14.31 -35.48
C ARG A 260 11.74 -14.35 -34.92
N THR A 261 11.46 -15.35 -34.07
CA THR A 261 10.16 -15.53 -33.45
C THR A 261 10.30 -15.56 -31.93
N VAL A 262 9.44 -14.84 -31.26
CA VAL A 262 9.35 -14.84 -29.80
C VAL A 262 7.94 -15.21 -29.39
N ILE A 263 7.80 -16.20 -28.53
CA ILE A 263 6.52 -16.65 -27.98
C ILE A 263 6.48 -16.23 -26.51
N VAL A 264 5.50 -15.43 -26.14
CA VAL A 264 5.25 -15.03 -24.75
C VAL A 264 4.05 -15.76 -24.24
N THR A 265 4.18 -16.53 -23.16
CA THR A 265 3.09 -17.28 -22.53
C THR A 265 3.10 -17.13 -21.02
N GLU A 266 1.93 -17.10 -20.39
CA GLU A 266 1.80 -16.89 -18.95
C GLU A 266 1.79 -18.21 -18.16
N ASN A 267 1.42 -19.30 -18.77
CA ASN A 267 1.41 -20.60 -18.12
C ASN A 267 2.80 -21.25 -18.16
N LEU A 268 3.29 -21.65 -16.99
CA LEU A 268 4.62 -22.23 -16.83
C LEU A 268 4.76 -23.56 -17.57
N VAL A 269 3.73 -24.41 -17.54
CA VAL A 269 3.80 -25.74 -18.18
C VAL A 269 3.79 -25.57 -19.70
N ASN A 270 2.98 -24.67 -20.24
CA ASN A 270 3.00 -24.33 -21.65
C ASN A 270 4.38 -23.81 -22.08
N PHE A 271 4.96 -22.88 -21.31
CA PHE A 271 6.32 -22.38 -21.54
C PHE A 271 7.37 -23.51 -21.59
N LEU A 272 7.32 -24.44 -20.64
CA LEU A 272 8.25 -25.56 -20.56
C LEU A 272 8.02 -26.61 -21.64
N SER A 273 6.77 -26.77 -22.12
CA SER A 273 6.38 -27.78 -23.09
C SER A 273 6.64 -27.39 -24.55
N LEU A 274 6.92 -26.11 -24.83
CA LEU A 274 7.22 -25.66 -26.18
C LEU A 274 8.40 -26.44 -26.75
N PRO A 275 8.25 -27.05 -27.97
CA PRO A 275 9.28 -27.87 -28.59
C PRO A 275 10.42 -27.00 -29.13
N GLN A 276 11.54 -27.63 -29.43
CA GLN A 276 12.64 -27.00 -30.13
C GLN A 276 12.19 -26.49 -31.52
N ARG A 277 12.63 -25.27 -31.85
CA ARG A 277 12.34 -24.65 -33.14
C ARG A 277 13.45 -23.66 -33.51
N PRO A 278 13.95 -23.71 -34.76
CA PRO A 278 14.99 -22.78 -35.21
C PRO A 278 14.58 -21.30 -35.02
N ARG A 279 15.52 -20.49 -34.62
CA ARG A 279 15.39 -19.03 -34.46
C ARG A 279 14.22 -18.59 -33.59
N THR A 280 13.84 -19.41 -32.61
CA THR A 280 12.69 -19.16 -31.73
C THR A 280 13.13 -19.08 -30.28
N LEU A 281 12.53 -18.13 -29.56
CA LEU A 281 12.71 -17.92 -28.13
C LEU A 281 11.33 -17.89 -27.45
N ALA A 282 11.20 -18.52 -26.31
CA ALA A 282 10.02 -18.44 -25.47
C ALA A 282 10.31 -17.53 -24.27
N ILE A 283 9.36 -16.66 -23.90
CA ILE A 283 9.41 -15.83 -22.70
C ILE A 283 8.28 -16.27 -21.76
N PHE A 284 8.62 -16.46 -20.49
CA PHE A 284 7.63 -16.69 -19.45
C PHE A 284 7.09 -15.36 -18.93
N GLY A 285 5.82 -15.10 -19.19
CA GLY A 285 5.11 -13.86 -18.78
C GLY A 285 4.44 -13.95 -17.42
N GLY A 286 4.39 -15.14 -16.78
CA GLY A 286 3.73 -15.33 -15.49
C GLY A 286 4.48 -14.66 -14.35
N GLY A 287 3.78 -13.78 -13.61
CA GLY A 287 4.30 -13.15 -12.38
C GLY A 287 5.21 -11.95 -12.56
N TYR A 288 5.59 -11.59 -13.78
CA TYR A 288 6.42 -10.41 -14.07
C TYR A 288 5.70 -9.46 -15.02
N GLY A 289 5.71 -8.17 -14.69
CA GLY A 289 5.15 -7.16 -15.60
C GLY A 289 5.96 -7.06 -16.89
N PHE A 290 5.30 -6.92 -18.05
CA PHE A 290 5.95 -6.78 -19.36
C PHE A 290 6.83 -5.53 -19.51
N LEU A 291 6.87 -4.70 -18.47
CA LEU A 291 7.78 -3.55 -18.42
C LEU A 291 9.24 -3.98 -18.41
N ALA A 292 9.55 -5.17 -17.90
CA ALA A 292 10.87 -5.78 -18.02
C ALA A 292 11.33 -5.96 -19.50
N LEU A 293 10.39 -5.99 -20.46
CA LEU A 293 10.68 -6.09 -21.88
C LEU A 293 10.83 -4.74 -22.57
N ARG A 294 10.58 -3.61 -21.87
CA ARG A 294 10.59 -2.27 -22.47
C ARG A 294 11.90 -1.94 -23.21
N ASP A 295 13.01 -2.26 -22.57
CA ASP A 295 14.33 -1.90 -23.05
C ASP A 295 14.93 -2.96 -23.99
N ALA A 296 14.20 -4.05 -24.24
CA ALA A 296 14.57 -5.07 -25.21
C ALA A 296 14.25 -4.64 -26.65
N GLY A 297 14.98 -3.61 -27.13
CA GLY A 297 14.75 -3.01 -28.45
C GLY A 297 14.83 -4.00 -29.62
N TRP A 298 15.63 -5.07 -29.49
CA TRP A 298 15.78 -6.12 -30.48
C TRP A 298 14.49 -6.93 -30.74
N LEU A 299 13.53 -6.92 -29.81
CA LEU A 299 12.22 -7.54 -30.03
C LEU A 299 11.43 -6.92 -31.18
N ARG A 300 11.74 -5.67 -31.56
CA ARG A 300 11.10 -4.99 -32.70
C ARG A 300 11.40 -5.66 -34.05
N ASP A 301 12.53 -6.36 -34.13
CA ASP A 301 12.99 -7.05 -35.34
C ASP A 301 12.50 -8.51 -35.38
N CYS A 302 11.72 -8.93 -34.37
CA CYS A 302 11.17 -10.27 -34.22
C CYS A 302 9.65 -10.30 -34.44
N ARG A 303 9.12 -11.43 -34.90
CA ARG A 303 7.71 -11.73 -34.80
C ARG A 303 7.41 -12.10 -33.36
N VAL A 304 6.69 -11.27 -32.63
CA VAL A 304 6.33 -11.52 -31.22
C VAL A 304 4.88 -12.01 -31.16
N LEU A 305 4.70 -13.22 -30.63
CA LEU A 305 3.40 -13.85 -30.42
C LEU A 305 3.11 -13.89 -28.92
N TYR A 306 1.93 -13.44 -28.54
CA TYR A 306 1.45 -13.53 -27.16
C TYR A 306 0.32 -14.55 -27.04
N TRP A 307 0.48 -15.47 -26.13
CA TRP A 307 -0.50 -16.48 -25.77
C TRP A 307 -0.85 -16.32 -24.29
N GLY A 308 -1.97 -15.68 -24.00
CA GLY A 308 -2.55 -15.54 -22.67
C GLY A 308 -3.80 -16.38 -22.48
N ASP A 309 -4.44 -16.28 -21.32
CA ASP A 309 -5.77 -16.82 -21.10
C ASP A 309 -6.78 -16.08 -21.98
N LEU A 310 -7.78 -16.81 -22.46
CA LEU A 310 -8.86 -16.24 -23.27
C LEU A 310 -9.97 -15.77 -22.33
N ASP A 311 -9.73 -14.65 -21.66
CA ASP A 311 -10.61 -13.96 -20.75
C ASP A 311 -10.35 -12.43 -20.79
N THR A 312 -11.11 -11.66 -20.03
CA THR A 312 -10.99 -10.19 -20.08
C THR A 312 -9.64 -9.70 -19.51
N HIS A 313 -9.00 -10.45 -18.62
CA HIS A 313 -7.69 -10.12 -18.08
C HIS A 313 -6.57 -10.41 -19.07
N GLY A 314 -6.61 -11.52 -19.79
CA GLY A 314 -5.64 -11.85 -20.83
C GLY A 314 -5.59 -10.78 -21.93
N PHE A 315 -6.75 -10.29 -22.38
CA PHE A 315 -6.81 -9.15 -23.33
C PHE A 315 -6.26 -7.86 -22.75
N ARG A 316 -6.49 -7.58 -21.47
CA ARG A 316 -5.88 -6.43 -20.79
C ARG A 316 -4.36 -6.54 -20.72
N ILE A 317 -3.84 -7.72 -20.50
CA ILE A 317 -2.40 -8.00 -20.47
C ILE A 317 -1.80 -7.82 -21.87
N LEU A 318 -2.47 -8.30 -22.93
CA LEU A 318 -2.09 -8.04 -24.32
C LEU A 318 -2.04 -6.53 -24.63
N ASP A 319 -3.04 -5.77 -24.24
CA ASP A 319 -3.08 -4.32 -24.42
C ASP A 319 -1.87 -3.63 -23.73
N GLN A 320 -1.52 -4.07 -22.52
CA GLN A 320 -0.35 -3.58 -21.78
C GLN A 320 0.97 -3.95 -22.49
N LEU A 321 1.09 -5.17 -23.00
CA LEU A 321 2.26 -5.59 -23.75
C LEU A 321 2.43 -4.76 -25.04
N ARG A 322 1.34 -4.47 -25.74
CA ARG A 322 1.32 -3.58 -26.91
C ARG A 322 1.62 -2.11 -26.58
N ALA A 323 1.44 -1.68 -25.36
CA ALA A 323 1.91 -0.36 -24.93
C ALA A 323 3.45 -0.25 -25.00
N VAL A 324 4.14 -1.38 -24.84
CA VAL A 324 5.61 -1.48 -24.92
C VAL A 324 6.08 -1.85 -26.33
N HIS A 325 5.45 -2.89 -26.93
CA HIS A 325 5.78 -3.43 -28.24
C HIS A 325 4.52 -3.54 -29.11
N ARG A 326 4.23 -2.50 -29.90
CA ARG A 326 2.98 -2.37 -30.67
C ARG A 326 2.71 -3.50 -31.67
N HIS A 327 3.75 -4.15 -32.17
CA HIS A 327 3.71 -5.18 -33.20
C HIS A 327 3.40 -6.59 -32.68
N VAL A 328 3.15 -6.73 -31.37
CA VAL A 328 2.78 -8.03 -30.79
C VAL A 328 1.46 -8.52 -31.36
N ALA A 329 1.46 -9.75 -31.89
CA ALA A 329 0.26 -10.42 -32.32
C ALA A 329 -0.23 -11.39 -31.24
N SER A 330 -1.54 -11.45 -31.01
CA SER A 330 -2.12 -12.52 -30.20
C SER A 330 -2.14 -13.82 -31.01
N VAL A 331 -2.10 -14.94 -30.30
CA VAL A 331 -2.30 -16.28 -30.87
C VAL A 331 -3.17 -17.09 -29.90
N LEU A 332 -4.11 -17.87 -30.42
CA LEU A 332 -5.04 -18.66 -29.61
C LEU A 332 -5.99 -17.82 -28.73
N MET A 333 -6.07 -16.52 -28.97
CA MET A 333 -6.96 -15.60 -28.28
C MET A 333 -8.08 -15.11 -29.22
N ASP A 334 -8.63 -16.03 -30.00
CA ASP A 334 -9.67 -15.79 -31.01
C ASP A 334 -10.95 -16.60 -30.72
N GLU A 335 -12.05 -16.18 -31.34
CA GLU A 335 -13.35 -16.82 -31.17
C GLU A 335 -13.34 -18.29 -31.58
N ALA A 336 -12.59 -18.64 -32.65
CA ALA A 336 -12.51 -20.00 -33.12
C ALA A 336 -11.89 -20.93 -32.07
N THR A 337 -10.85 -20.45 -31.39
CA THR A 337 -10.21 -21.17 -30.27
C THR A 337 -11.18 -21.30 -29.09
N LEU A 338 -11.87 -20.22 -28.73
CA LEU A 338 -12.86 -20.22 -27.65
C LEU A 338 -13.94 -21.26 -27.89
N LEU A 339 -14.59 -21.21 -29.08
CA LEU A 339 -15.70 -22.09 -29.41
C LEU A 339 -15.29 -23.56 -29.62
N ALA A 340 -14.06 -23.79 -30.10
CA ALA A 340 -13.54 -25.17 -30.25
C ALA A 340 -13.27 -25.88 -28.92
N HIS A 341 -13.30 -25.15 -27.80
CA HIS A 341 -13.04 -25.66 -26.45
C HIS A 341 -14.16 -25.27 -25.46
N CYS A 342 -15.40 -25.19 -25.95
CA CYS A 342 -16.55 -24.77 -25.12
C CYS A 342 -16.83 -25.73 -23.95
N ASP A 343 -16.42 -26.98 -24.04
CA ASP A 343 -16.49 -27.99 -22.99
C ASP A 343 -15.50 -27.78 -21.84
N ALA A 344 -14.49 -26.92 -22.05
CA ALA A 344 -13.45 -26.57 -21.07
C ALA A 344 -13.60 -25.15 -20.49
N TRP A 345 -14.72 -24.48 -20.76
CA TRP A 345 -14.92 -23.14 -20.22
C TRP A 345 -15.06 -23.14 -18.69
N GLY A 346 -14.32 -22.26 -18.06
CA GLY A 346 -14.43 -21.90 -16.65
C GLY A 346 -15.14 -20.55 -16.46
N SER A 347 -15.09 -20.04 -15.23
CA SER A 347 -15.64 -18.73 -14.88
C SER A 347 -14.53 -17.78 -14.42
N GLU A 348 -14.51 -16.58 -14.98
CA GLU A 348 -13.61 -15.49 -14.56
C GLU A 348 -14.15 -14.85 -13.27
N PRO A 349 -13.41 -14.90 -12.14
CA PRO A 349 -13.95 -14.42 -10.84
C PRO A 349 -14.26 -12.92 -10.79
N SER A 350 -13.56 -12.12 -11.59
CA SER A 350 -13.69 -10.66 -11.59
C SER A 350 -13.38 -10.09 -12.97
N PRO A 351 -14.32 -10.17 -13.94
CA PRO A 351 -14.10 -9.69 -15.31
C PRO A 351 -13.66 -8.22 -15.36
N SER A 352 -12.66 -7.93 -16.18
CA SER A 352 -12.18 -6.56 -16.41
C SER A 352 -13.14 -5.81 -17.34
N ARG A 353 -13.46 -4.57 -16.98
CA ARG A 353 -14.26 -3.65 -17.82
C ARG A 353 -13.43 -2.46 -18.31
N ALA A 354 -12.13 -2.62 -18.41
CA ALA A 354 -11.23 -1.57 -18.85
C ALA A 354 -11.46 -1.23 -20.33
N ALA A 355 -11.32 0.04 -20.69
CA ALA A 355 -11.28 0.44 -22.10
C ALA A 355 -9.90 0.09 -22.68
N LEU A 356 -9.83 -0.94 -23.52
CA LEU A 356 -8.60 -1.38 -24.20
C LEU A 356 -8.52 -0.73 -25.58
N THR A 357 -7.40 -0.06 -25.86
CA THR A 357 -7.25 0.80 -27.07
C THR A 357 -6.26 0.23 -28.09
N ARG A 358 -5.63 -0.91 -27.79
CA ARG A 358 -4.56 -1.51 -28.61
C ARG A 358 -4.90 -2.91 -29.11
N LEU A 359 -6.17 -3.32 -28.99
CA LEU A 359 -6.68 -4.57 -29.57
C LEU A 359 -6.96 -4.37 -31.06
N THR A 360 -6.85 -5.43 -31.86
CA THR A 360 -7.40 -5.46 -33.22
C THR A 360 -8.91 -5.47 -33.20
N ASP A 361 -9.57 -5.27 -34.35
CA ASP A 361 -11.02 -5.29 -34.41
C ASP A 361 -11.60 -6.68 -34.00
N GLU A 362 -10.96 -7.77 -34.45
CA GLU A 362 -11.34 -9.13 -34.10
C GLU A 362 -11.18 -9.40 -32.60
N GLU A 363 -10.04 -9.03 -32.02
CA GLU A 363 -9.79 -9.15 -30.58
C GLU A 363 -10.78 -8.31 -29.76
N SER A 364 -11.10 -7.11 -30.24
CA SER A 364 -12.07 -6.21 -29.58
C SER A 364 -13.48 -6.80 -29.57
N ILE A 365 -13.86 -7.52 -30.61
CA ILE A 365 -15.15 -8.23 -30.67
C ILE A 365 -15.18 -9.30 -29.57
N VAL A 366 -14.17 -10.18 -29.52
CA VAL A 366 -14.11 -11.26 -28.52
C VAL A 366 -14.08 -10.68 -27.10
N TYR A 367 -13.25 -9.65 -26.86
CA TYR A 367 -13.15 -8.98 -25.56
C TYR A 367 -14.51 -8.41 -25.10
N LYS A 368 -15.22 -7.72 -26.00
CA LYS A 368 -16.54 -7.16 -25.70
C LYS A 368 -17.58 -8.24 -25.43
N SER A 369 -17.59 -9.29 -26.24
CA SER A 369 -18.52 -10.41 -26.09
C SER A 369 -18.29 -11.17 -24.77
N LEU A 370 -17.03 -11.35 -24.34
CA LEU A 370 -16.71 -11.87 -22.99
C LEU A 370 -17.22 -10.93 -21.90
N GLY A 371 -17.00 -9.62 -22.04
CA GLY A 371 -17.42 -8.62 -21.07
C GLY A 371 -18.94 -8.40 -20.99
N ASN A 372 -19.68 -8.73 -22.06
CA ASN A 372 -21.14 -8.65 -22.16
C ASN A 372 -21.85 -9.96 -21.81
N ASP A 373 -21.10 -11.01 -21.47
CA ASP A 373 -21.64 -12.36 -21.24
C ASP A 373 -22.33 -12.99 -22.48
N ASP A 374 -21.94 -12.62 -23.72
CA ASP A 374 -22.56 -13.11 -24.95
C ASP A 374 -22.34 -14.62 -25.15
N TYR A 375 -21.22 -15.17 -24.62
CA TYR A 375 -20.94 -16.61 -24.62
C TYR A 375 -21.47 -17.34 -23.38
N GLY A 376 -21.91 -16.62 -22.36
CA GLY A 376 -22.32 -17.11 -21.05
C GLY A 376 -21.71 -16.26 -19.93
N SER A 377 -22.16 -16.46 -18.69
CA SER A 377 -21.76 -15.63 -17.57
C SER A 377 -20.26 -15.80 -17.25
N ALA A 378 -19.50 -14.69 -17.37
CA ALA A 378 -18.09 -14.59 -17.00
C ALA A 378 -17.22 -15.72 -17.60
N VAL A 379 -17.41 -16.05 -18.86
CA VAL A 379 -16.68 -17.15 -19.54
C VAL A 379 -15.19 -16.88 -19.57
N ARG A 380 -14.41 -17.93 -19.26
CA ARG A 380 -12.96 -17.97 -19.31
C ARG A 380 -12.50 -19.29 -19.92
N LEU A 381 -11.52 -19.25 -20.82
CA LEU A 381 -10.77 -20.43 -21.25
C LEU A 381 -9.29 -20.22 -20.86
N GLU A 382 -8.84 -20.99 -19.89
CA GLU A 382 -7.43 -20.99 -19.48
C GLU A 382 -6.55 -21.61 -20.56
N GLN A 383 -5.40 -21.02 -20.81
CA GLN A 383 -4.49 -21.49 -21.87
C GLN A 383 -4.05 -22.94 -21.71
N GLU A 384 -4.07 -23.49 -20.48
CA GLU A 384 -3.72 -24.88 -20.21
C GLU A 384 -4.81 -25.85 -20.59
N LEU A 385 -6.07 -25.39 -20.82
CA LEU A 385 -7.20 -26.21 -21.24
C LEU A 385 -7.37 -26.24 -22.78
N ILE A 386 -6.57 -25.45 -23.50
CA ILE A 386 -6.50 -25.53 -24.95
C ILE A 386 -5.75 -26.80 -25.35
N ARG A 387 -6.34 -27.61 -26.20
CA ARG A 387 -5.70 -28.85 -26.68
C ARG A 387 -4.33 -28.55 -27.29
N TRP A 388 -3.34 -29.35 -26.93
CA TRP A 388 -1.95 -29.11 -27.29
C TRP A 388 -1.68 -29.17 -28.78
N ASP A 389 -2.31 -30.12 -29.50
CA ASP A 389 -2.26 -30.20 -30.95
C ASP A 389 -2.80 -28.94 -31.62
N TRP A 390 -3.96 -28.45 -31.17
CA TRP A 390 -4.54 -27.18 -31.62
C TRP A 390 -3.60 -26.00 -31.40
N ALA A 391 -2.95 -25.98 -30.24
CA ALA A 391 -2.01 -24.92 -29.91
C ALA A 391 -0.77 -24.94 -30.79
N LEU A 392 -0.17 -26.12 -30.98
CA LEU A 392 1.04 -26.27 -31.81
C LEU A 392 0.82 -25.88 -33.26
N GLU A 393 -0.30 -26.23 -33.87
CA GLU A 393 -0.64 -25.87 -35.25
C GLU A 393 -0.65 -24.36 -35.48
N ARG A 394 -1.03 -23.56 -34.45
CA ARG A 394 -1.17 -22.11 -34.55
C ARG A 394 0.05 -21.34 -34.04
N LEU A 395 0.74 -21.89 -33.07
CA LEU A 395 1.98 -21.30 -32.56
C LEU A 395 3.15 -21.50 -33.50
N LEU A 396 3.16 -22.63 -34.19
CA LEU A 396 4.30 -23.15 -34.95
C LEU A 396 3.91 -23.55 -36.39
N PRO A 397 3.21 -22.69 -37.14
CA PRO A 397 2.79 -22.98 -38.51
C PRO A 397 3.96 -23.18 -39.45
#